data_51d23fcd7bb630516ff250970e835f76
#
_entry.id   51d23fcd7bb630516ff250970e835f76
#
_cell.length_a   1.000
_cell.length_b   1.000
_cell.length_c   1.000
_cell.angle_alpha   90.00
_cell.angle_beta   90.00
_cell.angle_gamma   90.00
#
_symmetry.space_group_name_H-M   'P 1'
#
loop_
_entity.id
_entity.type
_entity.pdbx_description
1 polymer ?
#
loop_
_entity_poly.entity_id
_entity_poly.type
_entity_poly.pdbx_seq_one_letter_code
_entity_poly.pdbx_strand_id
1 'polypeptide(L)'
;MIAQACLSCDVPPWRLSGTVYGALLNHMPQLLAMGAAVNAAPYKAAPQHPVLQVRPRNSLRSTGARVEVPADPGRVEVGVSLGIVIGRTACRVARADATSVISGYLVAAELSLPCDSHYRPAVRMKARDGFTVLGPVTAAERVANPDALVAEVVIDGQEVFSGNTGERVRIVAELVEAVTEFMTLQAGDVLLLGASTPAPQAYAGQSVTMGLEGLGAVTFSLVPEPEANVARASVVSGPKLKAQTPTGRVAYAGAVHTAFPHPQGVQLADGRVLSEDAVQWLPPFEVGTILALGLNYADHLKELSKELTVTAKDEPLVFLKGPGSLVGHRGVTRRPSGVQFMHYECELAVVIGQTARHVKRQDAMEHVAGYTVCNDYAIRDYLENWYRPNLRVKNRDDATALGPWFVPAAMVPNPHALALRTLVNGQETQRGTTANMVNDIPALIEYLSSFMTLQAGDVILTGTPEGVINVNVGDEVVCEIEGIGRLHNTLVGDAPFGR
;
A
#
# COMPACT_ATOMS: atom_id res chain seq x y z
N MET A 1 -1.54 -32.13 4.51
CA MET A 1 -2.20 -31.11 5.37
C MET A 1 -1.73 -29.77 4.84
N ILE A 2 -2.58 -29.08 4.08
CA ILE A 2 -2.32 -27.70 3.68
C ILE A 2 -2.40 -26.90 4.97
N ALA A 3 -1.29 -26.27 5.37
CA ALA A 3 -1.31 -25.33 6.47
C ALA A 3 -2.42 -24.31 6.15
N GLN A 4 -3.42 -24.26 7.01
CA GLN A 4 -4.50 -23.32 6.89
C GLN A 4 -3.84 -21.93 6.93
N ALA A 5 -3.80 -21.25 5.78
CA ALA A 5 -3.39 -19.86 5.72
C ALA A 5 -4.46 -19.06 6.44
N CYS A 6 -4.38 -19.04 7.77
CA CYS A 6 -5.28 -18.28 8.60
C CYS A 6 -4.77 -16.84 8.66
N LEU A 7 -5.50 -15.96 8.01
CA LEU A 7 -5.45 -14.55 8.37
C LEU A 7 -5.97 -14.45 9.80
N SER A 8 -5.09 -14.27 10.77
CA SER A 8 -5.50 -14.04 12.14
C SER A 8 -5.84 -12.56 12.32
N CYS A 9 -7.12 -12.25 12.27
CA CYS A 9 -7.62 -10.90 12.53
C CYS A 9 -7.79 -10.58 14.02
N ASP A 10 -7.46 -11.54 14.90
CA ASP A 10 -7.62 -11.41 16.36
C ASP A 10 -6.39 -10.80 17.05
N VAL A 11 -5.37 -10.46 16.26
CA VAL A 11 -4.12 -9.86 16.75
C VAL A 11 -4.04 -8.39 16.35
N PRO A 12 -3.27 -7.58 17.09
CA PRO A 12 -3.02 -6.20 16.71
C PRO A 12 -2.52 -6.08 15.26
N PRO A 13 -2.84 -4.98 14.54
CA PRO A 13 -2.53 -4.83 13.11
C PRO A 13 -1.08 -5.12 12.72
N TRP A 14 -0.11 -4.83 13.60
CA TRP A 14 1.31 -5.09 13.33
C TRP A 14 1.71 -6.59 13.35
N ARG A 15 0.80 -7.49 13.70
CA ARG A 15 1.02 -8.95 13.70
C ARG A 15 0.29 -9.68 12.58
N LEU A 16 -0.48 -8.98 11.75
CA LEU A 16 -1.14 -9.60 10.62
C LEU A 16 -0.10 -10.10 9.61
N SER A 17 -0.31 -11.32 9.14
CA SER A 17 0.41 -11.90 8.02
C SER A 17 -0.41 -11.70 6.74
N GLY A 18 0.28 -11.51 5.63
CA GLY A 18 -0.33 -11.28 4.33
C GLY A 18 -0.82 -9.83 4.13
N THR A 19 -1.10 -9.51 2.90
CA THR A 19 -1.59 -8.19 2.48
C THR A 19 -2.97 -8.36 1.88
N VAL A 20 -3.86 -7.40 2.15
CA VAL A 20 -5.19 -7.37 1.55
C VAL A 20 -5.20 -6.35 0.42
N TYR A 21 -5.45 -6.82 -0.80
CA TYR A 21 -5.66 -5.99 -1.98
C TYR A 21 -7.14 -6.02 -2.34
N GLY A 22 -7.70 -4.89 -2.75
CA GLY A 22 -9.11 -4.80 -3.16
C GLY A 22 -9.23 -4.33 -4.60
N ALA A 23 -10.07 -5.01 -5.38
CA ALA A 23 -10.47 -4.53 -6.70
C ALA A 23 -11.56 -3.47 -6.57
N LEU A 24 -11.48 -2.44 -7.40
CA LEU A 24 -12.46 -1.39 -7.55
C LEU A 24 -13.01 -1.44 -8.98
N LEU A 25 -14.25 -0.97 -9.17
CA LEU A 25 -14.90 -0.97 -10.49
C LEU A 25 -14.95 -2.36 -11.14
N ASN A 26 -14.86 -3.41 -10.32
CA ASN A 26 -15.00 -4.79 -10.79
C ASN A 26 -16.45 -5.31 -10.73
N HIS A 27 -17.38 -4.51 -10.23
CA HIS A 27 -18.81 -4.79 -10.28
C HIS A 27 -19.39 -4.18 -11.57
N MET A 28 -19.89 -5.02 -12.48
CA MET A 28 -20.35 -4.61 -13.80
C MET A 28 -21.43 -3.52 -13.74
N PRO A 29 -22.46 -3.64 -12.87
CA PRO A 29 -23.47 -2.58 -12.74
C PRO A 29 -22.89 -1.22 -12.39
N GLN A 30 -21.83 -1.16 -11.55
CA GLN A 30 -21.17 0.10 -11.22
C GLN A 30 -20.52 0.74 -12.44
N LEU A 31 -19.77 -0.04 -13.20
CA LEU A 31 -19.07 0.46 -14.40
C LEU A 31 -20.09 0.93 -15.47
N LEU A 32 -21.19 0.18 -15.64
CA LEU A 32 -22.26 0.55 -16.56
C LEU A 32 -22.99 1.83 -16.13
N ALA A 33 -23.22 2.01 -14.83
CA ALA A 33 -23.87 3.21 -14.28
C ALA A 33 -23.07 4.49 -14.52
N MET A 34 -21.75 4.42 -14.71
CA MET A 34 -20.94 5.57 -15.08
C MET A 34 -21.22 6.08 -16.51
N GLY A 35 -21.75 5.24 -17.39
CA GLY A 35 -22.16 5.62 -18.74
C GLY A 35 -21.11 6.41 -19.50
N ALA A 36 -21.50 7.58 -20.05
CA ALA A 36 -20.59 8.44 -20.83
C ALA A 36 -19.44 9.05 -20.01
N ALA A 37 -19.54 9.11 -18.68
CA ALA A 37 -18.51 9.67 -17.81
C ALA A 37 -17.17 8.90 -17.91
N VAL A 38 -17.23 7.60 -18.24
CA VAL A 38 -16.04 6.76 -18.45
C VAL A 38 -15.12 7.33 -19.53
N ASN A 39 -15.69 7.90 -20.60
CA ASN A 39 -14.94 8.46 -21.73
C ASN A 39 -14.69 9.98 -21.62
N ALA A 40 -15.24 10.60 -20.58
CA ALA A 40 -15.06 12.03 -20.31
C ALA A 40 -13.87 12.28 -19.37
N ALA A 41 -13.44 13.54 -19.27
CA ALA A 41 -12.47 13.92 -18.25
C ALA A 41 -13.06 13.71 -16.84
N PRO A 42 -12.26 13.24 -15.84
CA PRO A 42 -10.83 13.03 -15.91
C PRO A 42 -10.40 11.65 -16.46
N TYR A 43 -11.32 10.70 -16.69
CA TYR A 43 -11.02 9.29 -16.98
C TYR A 43 -10.55 9.07 -18.42
N LYS A 44 -11.24 9.63 -19.42
CA LYS A 44 -10.92 9.61 -20.85
C LYS A 44 -11.10 8.25 -21.56
N ALA A 45 -11.11 7.14 -20.84
CA ALA A 45 -11.34 5.78 -21.34
C ALA A 45 -11.75 4.86 -20.19
N ALA A 46 -12.42 3.73 -20.50
CA ALA A 46 -12.69 2.68 -19.53
C ALA A 46 -11.39 2.07 -18.98
N PRO A 47 -11.38 1.54 -17.73
CA PRO A 47 -10.20 0.88 -17.18
C PRO A 47 -9.89 -0.40 -17.95
N GLN A 48 -8.68 -0.52 -18.48
CA GLN A 48 -8.23 -1.69 -19.23
C GLN A 48 -7.70 -2.79 -18.30
N HIS A 49 -7.13 -2.39 -17.16
CA HIS A 49 -6.56 -3.27 -16.16
C HIS A 49 -7.35 -3.18 -14.85
N PRO A 50 -7.19 -4.16 -13.93
CA PRO A 50 -7.82 -4.07 -12.61
C PRO A 50 -7.44 -2.78 -11.90
N VAL A 51 -8.44 -2.04 -11.45
CA VAL A 51 -8.23 -0.88 -10.56
C VAL A 51 -8.08 -1.43 -9.15
N LEU A 52 -6.91 -1.29 -8.55
CA LEU A 52 -6.58 -1.93 -7.29
C LEU A 52 -6.22 -0.92 -6.21
N GLN A 53 -6.48 -1.30 -4.97
CA GLN A 53 -6.08 -0.60 -3.75
C GLN A 53 -5.48 -1.57 -2.74
N VAL A 54 -4.60 -1.09 -1.88
CA VAL A 54 -4.17 -1.81 -0.68
C VAL A 54 -5.14 -1.48 0.46
N ARG A 55 -5.60 -2.50 1.18
CA ARG A 55 -6.30 -2.35 2.47
C ARG A 55 -5.24 -2.45 3.57
N PRO A 56 -4.83 -1.32 4.17
CA PRO A 56 -3.72 -1.31 5.13
C PRO A 56 -4.12 -2.01 6.44
N ARG A 57 -3.12 -2.43 7.19
CA ARG A 57 -3.30 -3.21 8.43
C ARG A 57 -4.24 -2.57 9.45
N ASN A 58 -4.17 -1.25 9.59
CA ASN A 58 -5.06 -0.51 10.50
C ASN A 58 -6.54 -0.65 10.12
N SER A 59 -6.86 -0.89 8.84
CA SER A 59 -8.23 -1.04 8.36
C SER A 59 -8.82 -2.42 8.63
N LEU A 60 -8.01 -3.43 8.94
CA LEU A 60 -8.45 -4.82 9.05
C LEU A 60 -9.03 -5.12 10.43
N ARG A 61 -10.18 -5.81 10.46
CA ARG A 61 -10.83 -6.33 11.67
C ARG A 61 -11.42 -7.72 11.37
N SER A 62 -11.67 -8.49 12.43
CA SER A 62 -12.47 -9.73 12.37
C SER A 62 -13.97 -9.45 12.58
N THR A 63 -14.79 -10.43 12.26
CA THR A 63 -16.23 -10.41 12.59
C THR A 63 -16.44 -10.11 14.07
N GLY A 64 -17.53 -9.42 14.42
CA GLY A 64 -17.81 -8.93 15.78
C GLY A 64 -17.18 -7.59 16.13
N ALA A 65 -16.45 -6.97 15.19
CA ALA A 65 -15.78 -5.69 15.41
C ALA A 65 -16.73 -4.53 15.69
N ARG A 66 -16.21 -3.52 16.36
CA ARG A 66 -16.80 -2.17 16.45
C ARG A 66 -16.05 -1.27 15.48
N VAL A 67 -16.77 -0.67 14.54
CA VAL A 67 -16.21 0.20 13.50
C VAL A 67 -16.67 1.62 13.74
N GLU A 68 -15.72 2.56 13.78
CA GLU A 68 -16.00 3.97 14.05
C GLU A 68 -16.51 4.68 12.79
N VAL A 69 -17.61 5.42 12.93
CA VAL A 69 -18.20 6.28 11.90
C VAL A 69 -17.87 7.72 12.24
N PRO A 70 -17.15 8.45 11.39
CA PRO A 70 -16.84 9.86 11.65
C PRO A 70 -18.11 10.71 11.64
N ALA A 71 -18.10 11.79 12.43
CA ALA A 71 -19.24 12.72 12.53
C ALA A 71 -19.55 13.39 11.18
N ASP A 72 -18.54 13.64 10.38
CA ASP A 72 -18.67 14.13 9.01
C ASP A 72 -18.07 13.07 8.03
N PRO A 73 -18.89 12.51 7.12
CA PRO A 73 -20.27 12.81 6.76
C PRO A 73 -21.34 12.11 7.63
N GLY A 74 -21.02 11.50 8.75
CA GLY A 74 -21.96 10.83 9.66
C GLY A 74 -22.52 9.50 9.16
N ARG A 75 -22.02 9.01 8.01
CA ARG A 75 -22.45 7.76 7.39
C ARG A 75 -21.29 7.06 6.68
N VAL A 76 -21.43 5.78 6.47
CA VAL A 76 -20.52 4.94 5.69
C VAL A 76 -21.30 4.15 4.63
N GLU A 77 -20.65 3.87 3.53
CA GLU A 77 -21.10 2.88 2.55
C GLU A 77 -20.55 1.52 2.98
N VAL A 78 -21.40 0.50 2.92
CA VAL A 78 -21.07 -0.85 3.35
C VAL A 78 -21.27 -1.84 2.21
N GLY A 79 -20.20 -2.33 1.64
CA GLY A 79 -20.21 -3.23 0.50
C GLY A 79 -19.72 -4.64 0.86
N VAL A 80 -20.45 -5.65 0.41
CA VAL A 80 -20.02 -7.05 0.55
C VAL A 80 -19.12 -7.45 -0.62
N SER A 81 -18.04 -8.16 -0.32
CA SER A 81 -17.05 -8.64 -1.28
C SER A 81 -16.62 -10.06 -1.00
N LEU A 82 -16.30 -10.82 -2.03
CA LEU A 82 -15.60 -12.10 -1.92
C LEU A 82 -14.12 -11.86 -1.75
N GLY A 83 -13.52 -12.42 -0.70
CA GLY A 83 -12.08 -12.46 -0.51
C GLY A 83 -11.51 -13.80 -1.00
N ILE A 84 -10.51 -13.72 -1.87
CA ILE A 84 -9.75 -14.85 -2.43
C ILE A 84 -8.48 -14.98 -1.61
N VAL A 85 -8.31 -16.08 -0.87
CA VAL A 85 -7.14 -16.32 -0.03
C VAL A 85 -6.09 -17.09 -0.81
N ILE A 86 -4.91 -16.50 -0.96
CA ILE A 86 -3.79 -17.10 -1.66
C ILE A 86 -3.13 -18.16 -0.79
N GLY A 87 -2.97 -19.37 -1.29
CA GLY A 87 -2.44 -20.52 -0.54
C GLY A 87 -0.97 -20.82 -0.81
N ARG A 88 -0.43 -20.33 -1.91
CA ARG A 88 0.98 -20.46 -2.29
C ARG A 88 1.41 -19.27 -3.14
N THR A 89 2.70 -19.01 -3.23
CA THR A 89 3.25 -17.94 -4.06
C THR A 89 2.68 -18.02 -5.49
N ALA A 90 2.10 -16.91 -5.95
CA ALA A 90 1.44 -16.76 -7.23
C ALA A 90 2.07 -15.60 -8.02
N CYS A 91 2.79 -15.95 -9.10
CA CYS A 91 3.45 -15.02 -10.00
C CYS A 91 3.17 -15.46 -11.44
N ARG A 92 2.63 -14.57 -12.27
CA ARG A 92 2.29 -14.83 -13.68
C ARG A 92 1.47 -16.12 -13.86
N VAL A 93 0.43 -16.25 -13.05
CA VAL A 93 -0.45 -17.41 -13.05
C VAL A 93 -1.39 -17.31 -14.24
N ALA A 94 -1.41 -18.34 -15.10
CA ALA A 94 -2.36 -18.38 -16.19
C ALA A 94 -3.79 -18.60 -15.66
N ARG A 95 -4.80 -18.05 -16.35
CA ARG A 95 -6.21 -18.16 -15.98
C ARG A 95 -6.65 -19.61 -15.67
N ALA A 96 -6.19 -20.56 -16.49
CA ALA A 96 -6.51 -21.97 -16.31
C ALA A 96 -5.96 -22.57 -15.00
N ASP A 97 -4.87 -22.00 -14.47
CA ASP A 97 -4.19 -22.45 -13.26
C ASP A 97 -4.57 -21.65 -12.01
N ALA A 98 -5.42 -20.64 -12.14
CA ALA A 98 -5.73 -19.69 -11.06
C ALA A 98 -6.24 -20.37 -9.79
N THR A 99 -7.08 -21.41 -9.91
CA THR A 99 -7.61 -22.15 -8.76
C THR A 99 -6.52 -22.90 -7.99
N SER A 100 -5.42 -23.26 -8.64
CA SER A 100 -4.31 -24.00 -8.03
C SER A 100 -3.52 -23.19 -6.99
N VAL A 101 -3.64 -21.86 -6.99
CA VAL A 101 -2.95 -20.97 -6.04
C VAL A 101 -3.88 -20.49 -4.92
N ILE A 102 -5.16 -20.84 -4.96
CA ILE A 102 -6.18 -20.41 -4.01
C ILE A 102 -6.34 -21.46 -2.92
N SER A 103 -6.21 -21.08 -1.65
CA SER A 103 -6.45 -21.98 -0.51
C SER A 103 -7.89 -21.90 0.01
N GLY A 104 -8.59 -20.81 -0.25
CA GLY A 104 -9.96 -20.65 0.23
C GLY A 104 -10.54 -19.29 -0.11
N TYR A 105 -11.74 -19.09 0.40
CA TYR A 105 -12.53 -17.89 0.21
C TYR A 105 -13.08 -17.40 1.55
N LEU A 106 -13.36 -16.11 1.65
CA LEU A 106 -13.97 -15.51 2.83
C LEU A 106 -14.97 -14.41 2.44
N VAL A 107 -15.87 -14.10 3.37
CA VAL A 107 -16.70 -12.89 3.27
C VAL A 107 -15.89 -11.70 3.75
N ALA A 108 -15.89 -10.62 2.99
CA ALA A 108 -15.29 -9.35 3.39
C ALA A 108 -16.34 -8.23 3.36
N ALA A 109 -16.37 -7.42 4.40
CA ALA A 109 -17.06 -6.14 4.39
C ALA A 109 -16.04 -5.05 4.01
N GLU A 110 -16.30 -4.36 2.91
CA GLU A 110 -15.53 -3.21 2.47
C GLU A 110 -16.29 -1.93 2.78
N LEU A 111 -15.82 -1.17 3.77
CA LEU A 111 -16.41 0.11 4.12
C LEU A 111 -15.69 1.26 3.41
N SER A 112 -16.46 2.32 3.15
CA SER A 112 -15.95 3.57 2.58
C SER A 112 -16.77 4.74 3.12
N LEU A 113 -16.15 5.91 3.26
CA LEU A 113 -16.93 7.14 3.22
C LEU A 113 -17.44 7.35 1.79
N PRO A 114 -18.56 8.07 1.58
CA PRO A 114 -19.04 8.41 0.24
C PRO A 114 -17.94 9.03 -0.61
N CYS A 115 -17.74 8.50 -1.81
CA CYS A 115 -16.70 8.94 -2.73
C CYS A 115 -17.16 8.77 -4.17
N ASP A 116 -17.38 9.88 -4.87
CA ASP A 116 -17.90 9.89 -6.24
C ASP A 116 -16.81 9.82 -7.31
N SER A 117 -15.54 9.91 -6.91
CA SER A 117 -14.40 9.92 -7.85
C SER A 117 -13.51 8.70 -7.69
N HIS A 118 -13.16 8.11 -8.83
CA HIS A 118 -12.16 7.04 -8.93
C HIS A 118 -10.87 7.52 -9.63
N TYR A 119 -10.69 8.84 -9.81
CA TYR A 119 -9.51 9.39 -10.49
C TYR A 119 -8.27 9.31 -9.60
N ARG A 120 -8.38 9.71 -8.33
CA ARG A 120 -7.29 9.64 -7.36
C ARG A 120 -7.53 8.50 -6.36
N PRO A 121 -6.48 7.92 -5.76
CA PRO A 121 -6.63 6.95 -4.68
C PRO A 121 -7.43 7.55 -3.52
N ALA A 122 -8.54 6.89 -3.16
CA ALA A 122 -9.44 7.34 -2.09
C ALA A 122 -8.98 6.85 -0.71
N VAL A 123 -7.70 7.06 -0.37
CA VAL A 123 -7.07 6.53 0.85
C VAL A 123 -7.80 7.03 2.09
N ARG A 124 -8.07 8.34 2.20
CA ARG A 124 -8.80 8.93 3.32
C ARG A 124 -10.20 8.34 3.52
N MET A 125 -10.86 7.93 2.42
CA MET A 125 -12.21 7.40 2.46
C MET A 125 -12.25 5.92 2.82
N LYS A 126 -11.21 5.15 2.47
CA LYS A 126 -11.23 3.68 2.49
C LYS A 126 -10.21 3.04 3.43
N ALA A 127 -9.13 3.74 3.79
CA ALA A 127 -8.06 3.22 4.63
C ALA A 127 -8.19 3.60 6.12
N ARG A 128 -9.40 3.95 6.55
CA ARG A 128 -9.69 4.25 7.95
C ARG A 128 -9.62 3.00 8.83
N ASP A 129 -9.42 3.20 10.11
CA ASP A 129 -9.34 2.10 11.08
C ASP A 129 -10.62 1.26 11.06
N GLY A 130 -10.46 -0.04 10.85
CA GLY A 130 -11.57 -1.00 10.87
C GLY A 130 -12.45 -1.02 9.61
N PHE A 131 -12.14 -0.29 8.54
CA PHE A 131 -12.97 -0.23 7.31
C PHE A 131 -12.87 -1.48 6.42
N THR A 132 -12.31 -2.56 6.94
CA THR A 132 -12.33 -3.87 6.27
C THR A 132 -12.54 -4.95 7.31
N VAL A 133 -13.72 -5.59 7.31
CA VAL A 133 -14.03 -6.68 8.25
C VAL A 133 -13.97 -8.00 7.50
N LEU A 134 -13.15 -8.93 7.97
CA LEU A 134 -12.91 -10.21 7.33
C LEU A 134 -13.55 -11.34 8.14
N GLY A 135 -14.20 -12.26 7.43
CA GLY A 135 -14.76 -13.47 7.97
C GLY A 135 -13.76 -14.65 8.04
N PRO A 136 -14.20 -15.79 8.58
CA PRO A 136 -13.39 -17.00 8.55
C PRO A 136 -13.18 -17.49 7.12
N VAL A 137 -12.09 -18.20 6.90
CA VAL A 137 -11.75 -18.79 5.61
C VAL A 137 -12.49 -20.11 5.42
N THR A 138 -13.22 -20.23 4.32
CA THR A 138 -13.78 -21.50 3.83
C THR A 138 -12.82 -22.08 2.79
N ALA A 139 -12.42 -23.34 2.96
CA ALA A 139 -11.48 -24.02 2.06
C ALA A 139 -12.00 -24.05 0.61
N ALA A 140 -11.12 -23.88 -0.37
CA ALA A 140 -11.48 -23.71 -1.78
C ALA A 140 -12.29 -24.88 -2.32
N GLU A 141 -11.98 -26.10 -1.92
CA GLU A 141 -12.68 -27.33 -2.33
C GLU A 141 -14.13 -27.43 -1.85
N ARG A 142 -14.55 -26.59 -0.90
CA ARG A 142 -15.93 -26.52 -0.42
C ARG A 142 -16.79 -25.52 -1.18
N VAL A 143 -16.19 -24.73 -2.08
CA VAL A 143 -16.87 -23.69 -2.83
C VAL A 143 -16.92 -24.12 -4.30
N ALA A 144 -18.06 -24.63 -4.72
CA ALA A 144 -18.23 -25.22 -6.06
C ALA A 144 -18.04 -24.16 -7.18
N ASN A 145 -18.58 -22.97 -6.99
CA ASN A 145 -18.45 -21.86 -7.94
C ASN A 145 -18.38 -20.50 -7.23
N PRO A 146 -17.19 -19.94 -7.04
CA PRO A 146 -17.02 -18.66 -6.37
C PRO A 146 -17.58 -17.45 -7.18
N ASP A 147 -17.83 -17.65 -8.46
CA ASP A 147 -18.36 -16.64 -9.37
C ASP A 147 -19.91 -16.69 -9.51
N ALA A 148 -20.60 -17.42 -8.62
CA ALA A 148 -22.08 -17.50 -8.66
C ALA A 148 -22.72 -17.53 -7.26
N LEU A 149 -22.07 -16.93 -6.27
CA LEU A 149 -22.56 -16.88 -4.88
C LEU A 149 -23.56 -15.71 -4.71
N VAL A 150 -24.70 -15.99 -4.06
CA VAL A 150 -25.62 -14.94 -3.64
C VAL A 150 -24.94 -14.12 -2.53
N ALA A 151 -25.01 -12.81 -2.66
CA ALA A 151 -24.47 -11.84 -1.72
C ALA A 151 -25.60 -11.03 -1.08
N GLU A 152 -25.57 -10.86 0.24
CA GLU A 152 -26.59 -10.11 0.97
C GLU A 152 -25.96 -9.13 1.97
N VAL A 153 -26.66 -8.02 2.20
CA VAL A 153 -26.37 -7.07 3.28
C VAL A 153 -27.62 -6.81 4.08
N VAL A 154 -27.53 -7.01 5.38
CA VAL A 154 -28.59 -6.82 6.38
C VAL A 154 -28.17 -5.73 7.36
N ILE A 155 -29.00 -4.70 7.54
CA ILE A 155 -28.80 -3.63 8.53
C ILE A 155 -29.95 -3.66 9.52
N ASP A 156 -29.66 -3.78 10.81
CA ASP A 156 -30.62 -3.87 11.92
C ASP A 156 -31.72 -4.94 11.67
N GLY A 157 -31.33 -6.08 11.07
CA GLY A 157 -32.22 -7.20 10.76
C GLY A 157 -33.06 -7.04 9.48
N GLN A 158 -32.86 -5.96 8.72
CA GLN A 158 -33.53 -5.75 7.44
C GLN A 158 -32.56 -5.97 6.30
N GLU A 159 -32.93 -6.80 5.32
CA GLU A 159 -32.16 -6.94 4.07
C GLU A 159 -32.28 -5.64 3.27
N VAL A 160 -31.11 -5.03 2.97
CA VAL A 160 -31.01 -3.77 2.25
C VAL A 160 -30.32 -3.92 0.89
N PHE A 161 -29.68 -5.06 0.67
CA PHE A 161 -29.03 -5.39 -0.61
C PHE A 161 -29.00 -6.90 -0.83
N SER A 162 -29.29 -7.31 -2.05
CA SER A 162 -29.05 -8.67 -2.57
C SER A 162 -28.41 -8.57 -3.96
N GLY A 163 -27.45 -9.44 -4.24
CA GLY A 163 -26.71 -9.45 -5.51
C GLY A 163 -26.00 -10.79 -5.73
N ASN A 164 -25.10 -10.83 -6.71
CA ASN A 164 -24.38 -12.04 -7.06
C ASN A 164 -22.91 -11.77 -7.37
N THR A 165 -22.01 -12.70 -6.99
CA THR A 165 -20.57 -12.59 -7.33
C THR A 165 -20.26 -12.74 -8.83
N GLY A 166 -21.19 -13.22 -9.64
CA GLY A 166 -21.03 -13.33 -11.10
C GLY A 166 -21.19 -12.02 -11.87
N GLU A 167 -21.72 -10.97 -11.25
CA GLU A 167 -21.89 -9.65 -11.87
C GLU A 167 -20.56 -8.87 -11.88
N ARG A 168 -19.48 -9.47 -12.40
CA ARG A 168 -18.13 -8.91 -12.37
C ARG A 168 -17.60 -8.58 -13.76
N VAL A 169 -16.75 -7.56 -13.80
CA VAL A 169 -15.95 -7.23 -15.00
C VAL A 169 -14.89 -8.32 -15.21
N ARG A 170 -14.28 -8.76 -14.11
CA ARG A 170 -13.33 -9.89 -14.07
C ARG A 170 -13.75 -10.87 -12.99
N ILE A 171 -13.98 -12.11 -13.38
CA ILE A 171 -14.23 -13.23 -12.48
C ILE A 171 -12.96 -13.59 -11.69
N VAL A 172 -13.07 -14.49 -10.71
CA VAL A 172 -11.97 -14.87 -9.83
C VAL A 172 -10.69 -15.24 -10.60
N ALA A 173 -10.78 -16.12 -11.60
CA ALA A 173 -9.60 -16.57 -12.33
C ALA A 173 -8.95 -15.46 -13.17
N GLU A 174 -9.75 -14.60 -13.79
CA GLU A 174 -9.28 -13.46 -14.57
C GLU A 174 -8.62 -12.39 -13.70
N LEU A 175 -9.16 -12.16 -12.50
CA LEU A 175 -8.58 -11.20 -11.57
C LEU A 175 -7.22 -11.69 -11.03
N VAL A 176 -7.11 -12.98 -10.67
CA VAL A 176 -5.83 -13.60 -10.25
C VAL A 176 -4.78 -13.51 -11.35
N GLU A 177 -5.13 -13.88 -12.60
CA GLU A 177 -4.22 -13.75 -13.76
C GLU A 177 -3.75 -12.31 -13.94
N ALA A 178 -4.67 -11.36 -13.99
CA ALA A 178 -4.36 -9.94 -14.26
C ALA A 178 -3.54 -9.28 -13.15
N VAL A 179 -3.72 -9.68 -11.89
CA VAL A 179 -2.95 -9.18 -10.75
C VAL A 179 -1.57 -9.80 -10.72
N THR A 180 -1.47 -11.10 -10.91
CA THR A 180 -0.19 -11.83 -10.86
C THR A 180 0.70 -11.60 -12.10
N GLU A 181 0.17 -10.93 -13.14
CA GLU A 181 0.97 -10.48 -14.29
C GLU A 181 2.05 -9.48 -13.86
N PHE A 182 1.76 -8.57 -12.92
CA PHE A 182 2.67 -7.50 -12.58
C PHE A 182 3.19 -7.53 -11.14
N MET A 183 2.56 -8.25 -10.21
CA MET A 183 3.05 -8.41 -8.84
C MET A 183 2.86 -9.85 -8.35
N THR A 184 3.75 -10.29 -7.48
CA THR A 184 3.67 -11.60 -6.84
C THR A 184 2.78 -11.53 -5.62
N LEU A 185 1.75 -12.38 -5.56
CA LEU A 185 0.96 -12.61 -4.34
C LEU A 185 1.60 -13.74 -3.53
N GLN A 186 1.66 -13.56 -2.22
CA GLN A 186 2.24 -14.53 -1.29
C GLN A 186 1.15 -15.34 -0.59
N ALA A 187 1.52 -16.52 -0.08
CA ALA A 187 0.62 -17.29 0.77
C ALA A 187 0.14 -16.44 1.96
N GLY A 188 -1.18 -16.39 2.17
CA GLY A 188 -1.82 -15.55 3.17
C GLY A 188 -2.29 -14.17 2.66
N ASP A 189 -1.88 -13.73 1.47
CA ASP A 189 -2.47 -12.55 0.86
C ASP A 189 -3.94 -12.80 0.52
N VAL A 190 -4.74 -11.73 0.60
CA VAL A 190 -6.16 -11.76 0.22
C VAL A 190 -6.41 -10.78 -0.90
N LEU A 191 -7.05 -11.26 -1.96
CA LEU A 191 -7.49 -10.44 -3.08
C LEU A 191 -9.03 -10.32 -3.02
N LEU A 192 -9.53 -9.12 -2.69
CA LEU A 192 -10.97 -8.84 -2.67
C LEU A 192 -11.47 -8.64 -4.10
N LEU A 193 -12.53 -9.35 -4.46
CA LEU A 193 -13.13 -9.30 -5.79
C LEU A 193 -13.77 -7.93 -6.11
N GLY A 194 -13.96 -7.11 -5.08
CA GLY A 194 -14.57 -5.79 -5.12
C GLY A 194 -15.99 -5.79 -4.58
N ALA A 195 -16.35 -4.73 -3.89
CA ALA A 195 -17.66 -4.55 -3.30
C ALA A 195 -18.76 -4.49 -4.36
N SER A 196 -19.89 -5.11 -4.06
CA SER A 196 -21.12 -4.94 -4.85
C SER A 196 -21.70 -3.53 -4.68
N THR A 197 -22.32 -3.02 -5.72
CA THR A 197 -22.89 -1.65 -5.75
C THR A 197 -24.33 -1.66 -6.31
N PRO A 198 -25.19 -0.68 -5.94
CA PRO A 198 -24.89 0.38 -4.98
C PRO A 198 -24.66 -0.16 -3.57
N ALA A 199 -23.60 0.30 -2.90
CA ALA A 199 -23.36 -0.09 -1.52
C ALA A 199 -24.37 0.62 -0.60
N PRO A 200 -25.09 -0.11 0.28
CA PRO A 200 -25.99 0.49 1.25
C PRO A 200 -25.28 1.48 2.16
N GLN A 201 -26.02 2.51 2.58
CA GLN A 201 -25.54 3.47 3.57
C GLN A 201 -25.91 3.00 4.97
N ALA A 202 -24.98 3.14 5.90
CA ALA A 202 -25.16 2.79 7.31
C ALA A 202 -24.63 3.89 8.23
N TYR A 203 -25.14 3.93 9.45
CA TYR A 203 -24.95 5.02 10.41
C TYR A 203 -24.45 4.46 11.76
N ALA A 204 -23.85 5.31 12.57
CA ALA A 204 -23.50 4.97 13.95
C ALA A 204 -24.73 4.51 14.75
N GLY A 205 -24.56 3.47 15.55
CA GLY A 205 -25.63 2.81 16.31
C GLY A 205 -26.21 1.58 15.63
N GLN A 206 -25.94 1.38 14.33
CA GLN A 206 -26.49 0.25 13.57
C GLN A 206 -25.60 -1.00 13.65
N SER A 207 -26.23 -2.15 13.49
CA SER A 207 -25.58 -3.46 13.32
C SER A 207 -25.67 -3.89 11.88
N VAL A 208 -24.56 -4.37 11.32
CA VAL A 208 -24.44 -4.79 9.91
C VAL A 208 -24.05 -6.26 9.87
N THR A 209 -24.75 -7.03 9.04
CA THR A 209 -24.40 -8.41 8.70
C THR A 209 -24.27 -8.52 7.19
N MET A 210 -23.19 -9.12 6.71
CA MET A 210 -22.94 -9.37 5.30
C MET A 210 -22.63 -10.83 5.05
N GLY A 211 -23.37 -11.45 4.13
CA GLY A 211 -23.25 -12.86 3.81
C GLY A 211 -22.88 -13.12 2.37
N LEU A 212 -22.20 -14.26 2.15
CA LEU A 212 -22.08 -14.91 0.86
C LEU A 212 -22.53 -16.36 1.01
N GLU A 213 -23.38 -16.81 0.09
CA GLU A 213 -23.93 -18.16 0.11
C GLU A 213 -22.84 -19.22 0.26
N GLY A 214 -22.98 -20.11 1.25
CA GLY A 214 -22.01 -21.18 1.53
C GLY A 214 -20.72 -20.75 2.22
N LEU A 215 -20.45 -19.45 2.39
CA LEU A 215 -19.26 -18.92 3.10
C LEU A 215 -19.57 -18.41 4.52
N GLY A 216 -20.86 -18.28 4.86
CA GLY A 216 -21.30 -17.67 6.13
C GLY A 216 -21.39 -16.15 6.04
N ALA A 217 -21.20 -15.49 7.17
CA ALA A 217 -21.36 -14.04 7.26
C ALA A 217 -20.34 -13.37 8.17
N VAL A 218 -20.10 -12.09 7.95
CA VAL A 218 -19.43 -11.18 8.88
C VAL A 218 -20.46 -10.26 9.52
N THR A 219 -20.30 -10.00 10.81
CA THR A 219 -21.13 -9.06 11.58
C THR A 219 -20.25 -8.01 12.24
N PHE A 220 -20.72 -6.80 12.34
CA PHE A 220 -20.04 -5.71 13.05
C PHE A 220 -21.04 -4.64 13.47
N SER A 221 -20.68 -3.85 14.47
CA SER A 221 -21.47 -2.71 14.91
C SER A 221 -20.78 -1.41 14.54
N LEU A 222 -21.57 -0.45 14.10
CA LEU A 222 -21.13 0.91 13.80
C LEU A 222 -21.28 1.77 15.06
N VAL A 223 -20.20 2.43 15.46
CA VAL A 223 -20.19 3.31 16.63
C VAL A 223 -19.75 4.72 16.23
N PRO A 224 -20.17 5.77 16.94
CA PRO A 224 -19.65 7.10 16.69
C PRO A 224 -18.12 7.12 16.87
N GLU A 225 -17.40 7.78 15.97
CA GLU A 225 -15.98 8.07 16.19
C GLU A 225 -15.85 8.93 17.44
N PRO A 226 -15.01 8.56 18.42
CA PRO A 226 -14.83 9.35 19.63
C PRO A 226 -14.15 10.68 19.29
N GLU A 227 -14.32 11.68 20.15
CA GLU A 227 -13.58 12.93 20.01
C GLU A 227 -12.07 12.68 19.92
N ALA A 228 -11.37 13.49 19.13
CA ALA A 228 -9.95 13.29 18.81
C ALA A 228 -9.05 13.10 20.05
N ASN A 229 -9.32 13.80 21.14
CA ASN A 229 -8.56 13.65 22.39
C ASN A 229 -8.78 12.29 23.05
N VAL A 230 -10.04 11.77 23.04
CA VAL A 230 -10.39 10.45 23.56
C VAL A 230 -9.82 9.36 22.68
N ALA A 231 -9.95 9.50 21.35
CA ALA A 231 -9.39 8.58 20.38
C ALA A 231 -7.87 8.46 20.54
N ARG A 232 -7.15 9.60 20.69
CA ARG A 232 -5.71 9.63 20.96
C ARG A 232 -5.32 8.88 22.24
N ALA A 233 -6.08 9.05 23.31
CA ALA A 233 -5.81 8.41 24.60
C ALA A 233 -6.13 6.93 24.62
N SER A 234 -7.08 6.45 23.78
CA SER A 234 -7.53 5.05 23.75
C SER A 234 -6.65 4.15 22.88
N VAL A 235 -5.72 4.71 22.12
CA VAL A 235 -4.84 3.94 21.24
C VAL A 235 -3.89 3.08 22.06
N VAL A 236 -3.99 1.75 21.89
CA VAL A 236 -3.02 0.82 22.47
C VAL A 236 -1.66 1.08 21.82
N SER A 237 -0.68 1.50 22.61
CA SER A 237 0.66 1.71 22.10
C SER A 237 1.28 0.39 21.66
N GLY A 238 1.59 0.31 20.37
CA GLY A 238 2.37 -0.80 19.81
C GLY A 238 3.85 -0.73 20.21
N PRO A 239 4.66 -1.64 19.67
CA PRO A 239 6.11 -1.61 19.86
C PRO A 239 6.66 -0.26 19.37
N LYS A 240 7.72 0.23 20.04
CA LYS A 240 8.42 1.45 19.62
C LYS A 240 9.66 1.07 18.81
N LEU A 241 9.81 1.67 17.64
CA LEU A 241 11.06 1.57 16.88
C LEU A 241 12.01 2.66 17.37
N LYS A 242 13.16 2.26 17.90
CA LYS A 242 14.21 3.16 18.37
C LYS A 242 15.59 2.58 18.01
N ALA A 243 16.47 3.43 17.56
CA ALA A 243 17.90 3.15 17.44
C ALA A 243 18.69 4.38 17.91
N GLN A 244 19.94 4.19 18.35
CA GLN A 244 20.82 5.27 18.75
C GLN A 244 21.88 5.59 17.68
N THR A 245 22.13 4.65 16.79
CA THR A 245 23.08 4.75 15.69
C THR A 245 22.42 4.28 14.40
N PRO A 246 22.96 4.62 13.23
CA PRO A 246 22.48 4.08 11.97
C PRO A 246 22.57 2.55 11.97
N THR A 247 21.50 1.90 11.53
CA THR A 247 21.42 0.44 11.44
C THR A 247 20.86 0.03 10.08
N GLY A 248 21.30 -1.12 9.60
CA GLY A 248 20.76 -1.80 8.43
C GLY A 248 20.39 -3.24 8.76
N ARG A 249 19.83 -3.94 7.78
CA ARG A 249 19.54 -5.37 7.84
C ARG A 249 20.15 -6.07 6.63
N VAL A 250 20.82 -7.17 6.89
CA VAL A 250 21.44 -7.97 5.83
C VAL A 250 21.17 -9.45 6.07
N ALA A 251 20.98 -10.21 4.99
CA ALA A 251 21.00 -11.67 5.03
C ALA A 251 22.42 -12.17 4.73
N TYR A 252 22.94 -13.01 5.60
CA TYR A 252 24.25 -13.61 5.47
C TYR A 252 24.29 -14.99 6.12
N ALA A 253 24.88 -15.97 5.45
CA ALA A 253 25.01 -17.35 5.94
C ALA A 253 23.68 -17.96 6.44
N GLY A 254 22.56 -17.68 5.74
CA GLY A 254 21.25 -18.23 6.04
C GLY A 254 20.47 -17.55 7.18
N ALA A 255 20.99 -16.42 7.72
CA ALA A 255 20.32 -15.68 8.78
C ALA A 255 20.23 -14.18 8.45
N VAL A 256 19.26 -13.50 9.08
CA VAL A 256 19.14 -12.04 9.04
C VAL A 256 19.91 -11.42 10.20
N HIS A 257 20.77 -10.47 9.90
CA HIS A 257 21.61 -9.78 10.86
C HIS A 257 21.34 -8.28 10.87
N THR A 258 21.44 -7.67 12.05
CA THR A 258 21.60 -6.22 12.17
C THR A 258 23.00 -5.84 11.70
N ALA A 259 23.09 -4.82 10.86
CA ALA A 259 24.32 -4.30 10.28
C ALA A 259 24.54 -2.84 10.68
N PHE A 260 25.80 -2.45 10.80
CA PHE A 260 26.23 -1.09 11.11
C PHE A 260 27.18 -0.58 10.03
N PRO A 261 27.22 0.73 9.75
CA PRO A 261 28.17 1.32 8.82
C PRO A 261 29.61 1.04 9.26
N HIS A 262 30.46 0.62 8.31
CA HIS A 262 31.89 0.41 8.54
C HIS A 262 32.69 0.86 7.30
N PRO A 263 33.89 1.46 7.45
CA PRO A 263 34.68 1.94 6.30
C PRO A 263 35.04 0.87 5.26
N GLN A 264 35.08 -0.40 5.65
CA GLN A 264 35.39 -1.54 4.78
C GLN A 264 34.14 -2.33 4.33
N GLY A 265 32.93 -1.78 4.53
CA GLY A 265 31.68 -2.45 4.18
C GLY A 265 30.64 -2.40 5.30
N VAL A 266 30.23 -3.52 5.85
CA VAL A 266 29.22 -3.63 6.92
C VAL A 266 29.78 -4.38 8.13
N GLN A 267 29.51 -3.89 9.32
CA GLN A 267 29.80 -4.60 10.57
C GLN A 267 28.52 -5.26 11.09
N LEU A 268 28.58 -6.56 11.34
CA LEU A 268 27.47 -7.29 11.98
C LEU A 268 27.49 -7.06 13.50
N ALA A 269 26.37 -7.34 14.18
CA ALA A 269 26.24 -7.18 15.63
C ALA A 269 27.23 -8.04 16.45
N ASP A 270 27.77 -9.14 15.87
CA ASP A 270 28.77 -9.98 16.46
C ASP A 270 30.23 -9.50 16.22
N GLY A 271 30.39 -8.34 15.60
CA GLY A 271 31.69 -7.69 15.35
C GLY A 271 32.37 -8.08 14.03
N ARG A 272 31.84 -9.05 13.27
CA ARG A 272 32.37 -9.39 11.93
C ARG A 272 32.21 -8.23 10.97
N VAL A 273 33.25 -7.95 10.19
CA VAL A 273 33.21 -6.96 9.11
C VAL A 273 33.21 -7.70 7.78
N LEU A 274 32.24 -7.40 6.95
CA LEU A 274 32.00 -7.99 5.64
C LEU A 274 32.00 -6.91 4.56
N SER A 275 32.43 -7.27 3.34
CA SER A 275 32.22 -6.36 2.20
C SER A 275 30.72 -6.25 1.89
N GLU A 276 30.30 -5.12 1.33
CA GLU A 276 28.90 -4.91 0.95
C GLU A 276 28.39 -5.94 -0.06
N ASP A 277 29.28 -6.49 -0.89
CA ASP A 277 28.97 -7.50 -1.89
C ASP A 277 28.83 -8.92 -1.32
N ALA A 278 29.31 -9.14 -0.11
CA ALA A 278 29.23 -10.45 0.55
C ALA A 278 27.88 -10.71 1.23
N VAL A 279 27.02 -9.71 1.29
CA VAL A 279 25.72 -9.77 1.98
C VAL A 279 24.58 -9.46 1.03
N GLN A 280 23.39 -9.99 1.31
CA GLN A 280 22.15 -9.55 0.67
C GLN A 280 21.53 -8.47 1.57
N TRP A 281 21.43 -7.26 1.04
CA TRP A 281 20.77 -6.17 1.74
C TRP A 281 19.24 -6.35 1.76
N LEU A 282 18.65 -6.06 2.89
CA LEU A 282 17.21 -6.03 3.11
C LEU A 282 16.78 -4.58 3.41
N PRO A 283 15.49 -4.24 3.35
CA PRO A 283 15.01 -2.99 3.93
C PRO A 283 15.50 -2.86 5.37
N PRO A 284 15.98 -1.68 5.82
CA PRO A 284 16.82 -1.53 7.01
C PRO A 284 16.08 -1.78 8.34
N PHE A 285 14.77 -1.98 8.30
CA PHE A 285 13.91 -2.34 9.44
C PHE A 285 12.72 -3.17 8.94
N GLU A 286 11.89 -3.69 9.85
CA GLU A 286 10.62 -4.35 9.52
C GLU A 286 9.62 -3.29 9.06
N VAL A 287 9.35 -3.24 7.75
CA VAL A 287 8.48 -2.25 7.13
C VAL A 287 7.01 -2.61 7.38
N GLY A 288 6.26 -1.64 7.90
CA GLY A 288 4.80 -1.72 8.08
C GLY A 288 4.03 -1.27 6.82
N THR A 289 3.08 -0.36 7.01
CA THR A 289 2.34 0.25 5.91
C THR A 289 3.24 1.23 5.15
N ILE A 290 3.20 1.17 3.82
CA ILE A 290 3.94 2.09 2.94
C ILE A 290 2.95 3.11 2.38
N LEU A 291 3.06 4.34 2.86
CA LEU A 291 2.28 5.49 2.42
C LEU A 291 3.16 6.35 1.52
N ALA A 292 2.75 6.56 0.29
CA ALA A 292 3.53 7.33 -0.67
C ALA A 292 2.79 8.59 -1.12
N LEU A 293 3.53 9.67 -1.31
CA LEU A 293 3.01 10.97 -1.73
C LEU A 293 3.30 11.22 -3.20
N GLY A 294 2.27 11.50 -3.97
CA GLY A 294 2.42 12.07 -5.31
C GLY A 294 2.42 13.59 -5.26
N LEU A 295 3.22 14.23 -6.13
CA LEU A 295 3.16 15.68 -6.36
C LEU A 295 3.45 16.54 -5.11
N ASN A 296 4.33 16.10 -4.24
CA ASN A 296 4.64 16.80 -2.98
C ASN A 296 5.86 17.75 -3.06
N TYR A 297 6.41 18.00 -4.25
CA TYR A 297 7.48 18.97 -4.44
C TYR A 297 7.05 20.10 -5.38
N ALA A 298 7.28 21.33 -4.97
CA ALA A 298 6.80 22.53 -5.68
C ALA A 298 7.30 22.62 -7.13
N ASP A 299 8.53 22.20 -7.37
CA ASP A 299 9.15 22.23 -8.70
C ASP A 299 8.53 21.17 -9.62
N HIS A 300 8.31 19.97 -9.10
CA HIS A 300 7.63 18.89 -9.82
C HIS A 300 6.16 19.23 -10.14
N LEU A 301 5.46 19.94 -9.25
CA LEU A 301 4.12 20.47 -9.51
C LEU A 301 4.10 21.44 -10.69
N LYS A 302 5.11 22.30 -10.81
CA LYS A 302 5.22 23.25 -11.94
C LYS A 302 5.49 22.53 -13.26
N GLU A 303 6.36 21.51 -13.26
CA GLU A 303 6.65 20.67 -14.43
C GLU A 303 5.37 20.03 -14.97
N LEU A 304 4.52 19.48 -14.10
CA LEU A 304 3.30 18.76 -14.45
C LEU A 304 2.04 19.64 -14.53
N SER A 305 2.12 20.92 -14.18
CA SER A 305 0.96 21.84 -14.14
C SER A 305 0.22 22.00 -15.48
N LYS A 306 0.89 21.74 -16.60
CA LYS A 306 0.29 21.74 -17.94
C LYS A 306 -0.55 20.49 -18.23
N GLU A 307 -0.32 19.40 -17.50
CA GLU A 307 -0.97 18.11 -17.71
C GLU A 307 -2.00 17.76 -16.64
N LEU A 308 -1.89 18.36 -15.46
CA LEU A 308 -2.69 18.02 -14.29
C LEU A 308 -3.40 19.25 -13.72
N THR A 309 -4.70 19.12 -13.44
CA THR A 309 -5.51 20.10 -12.71
C THR A 309 -5.33 19.95 -11.20
N VAL A 310 -4.08 20.00 -10.71
CA VAL A 310 -3.80 19.91 -9.26
C VAL A 310 -3.28 21.26 -8.79
N THR A 311 -3.84 21.77 -7.69
CA THR A 311 -3.39 22.99 -7.04
C THR A 311 -2.71 22.64 -5.70
N ALA A 312 -1.80 23.50 -5.24
CA ALA A 312 -1.15 23.36 -3.92
C ALA A 312 -2.13 23.47 -2.74
N LYS A 313 -3.41 23.74 -3.00
CA LYS A 313 -4.49 23.81 -2.00
C LYS A 313 -5.28 22.51 -1.86
N ASP A 314 -5.04 21.53 -2.73
CA ASP A 314 -5.70 20.24 -2.67
C ASP A 314 -5.13 19.39 -1.52
N GLU A 315 -5.93 18.44 -1.03
CA GLU A 315 -5.44 17.47 -0.04
C GLU A 315 -4.22 16.72 -0.59
N PRO A 316 -3.27 16.26 0.28
CA PRO A 316 -2.13 15.47 -0.14
C PRO A 316 -2.56 14.27 -0.99
N LEU A 317 -1.94 14.09 -2.15
CA LEU A 317 -2.17 12.93 -3.00
C LEU A 317 -1.45 11.72 -2.41
N VAL A 318 -2.18 10.91 -1.64
CA VAL A 318 -1.64 9.72 -0.99
C VAL A 318 -2.02 8.47 -1.79
N PHE A 319 -1.08 7.55 -1.93
CA PHE A 319 -1.34 6.19 -2.38
C PHE A 319 -0.59 5.18 -1.51
N LEU A 320 -1.02 3.92 -1.53
CA LEU A 320 -0.44 2.86 -0.73
C LEU A 320 0.36 1.91 -1.63
N LYS A 321 1.42 1.34 -1.08
CA LYS A 321 2.21 0.29 -1.73
C LYS A 321 2.17 -0.99 -0.90
N GLY A 322 2.18 -2.14 -1.57
CA GLY A 322 2.28 -3.43 -0.91
C GLY A 322 3.73 -3.83 -0.64
N PRO A 323 3.98 -4.70 0.36
CA PRO A 323 5.32 -5.10 0.76
C PRO A 323 6.09 -5.88 -0.31
N GLY A 324 5.41 -6.53 -1.26
CA GLY A 324 6.05 -7.22 -2.39
C GLY A 324 6.84 -6.29 -3.32
N SER A 325 6.58 -4.97 -3.27
CA SER A 325 7.34 -4.00 -4.04
C SER A 325 8.72 -3.67 -3.44
N LEU A 326 9.00 -4.08 -2.19
CA LEU A 326 10.23 -3.71 -1.47
C LEU A 326 11.44 -4.49 -1.95
N VAL A 327 12.55 -3.78 -2.09
CA VAL A 327 13.89 -4.34 -2.28
C VAL A 327 14.90 -3.56 -1.45
N GLY A 328 15.95 -4.21 -0.99
CA GLY A 328 17.02 -3.58 -0.21
C GLY A 328 18.06 -2.87 -1.09
N HIS A 329 18.99 -2.20 -0.45
CA HIS A 329 20.18 -1.64 -1.06
C HIS A 329 20.93 -2.66 -1.93
N ARG A 330 21.51 -2.26 -3.08
CA ARG A 330 22.20 -3.12 -4.06
C ARG A 330 21.32 -4.25 -4.62
N GLY A 331 20.01 -4.18 -4.37
CA GLY A 331 19.04 -5.05 -5.01
C GLY A 331 18.79 -4.69 -6.48
N VAL A 332 18.01 -5.52 -7.15
CA VAL A 332 17.67 -5.30 -8.56
C VAL A 332 16.18 -4.97 -8.71
N THR A 333 15.87 -4.09 -9.64
CA THR A 333 14.50 -3.78 -10.05
C THR A 333 14.30 -4.22 -11.51
N ARG A 334 13.16 -4.86 -11.80
CA ARG A 334 12.88 -5.36 -13.13
C ARG A 334 12.20 -4.31 -13.99
N ARG A 335 12.81 -4.04 -15.16
CA ARG A 335 12.17 -3.28 -16.24
C ARG A 335 11.47 -4.26 -17.17
N PRO A 336 10.13 -4.21 -17.31
CA PRO A 336 9.42 -5.08 -18.24
C PRO A 336 9.81 -4.85 -19.70
N SER A 337 9.79 -5.89 -20.51
CA SER A 337 10.01 -5.79 -21.94
C SER A 337 8.91 -4.94 -22.59
N GLY A 338 9.27 -4.13 -23.59
CA GLY A 338 8.34 -3.26 -24.31
C GLY A 338 7.97 -1.96 -23.63
N VAL A 339 8.35 -1.75 -22.35
CA VAL A 339 8.16 -0.48 -21.65
C VAL A 339 9.05 0.59 -22.26
N GLN A 340 8.44 1.73 -22.62
CA GLN A 340 9.16 2.86 -23.19
C GLN A 340 9.70 3.82 -22.14
N PHE A 341 8.92 4.06 -21.05
CA PHE A 341 9.30 5.02 -20.05
C PHE A 341 9.11 4.47 -18.62
N MET A 342 10.23 4.15 -17.97
CA MET A 342 10.33 3.83 -16.55
C MET A 342 11.31 4.79 -15.91
N HIS A 343 10.97 5.40 -14.79
CA HIS A 343 11.85 6.31 -14.08
C HIS A 343 11.97 5.97 -12.60
N TYR A 344 13.06 6.44 -12.01
CA TYR A 344 13.32 6.45 -10.58
C TYR A 344 12.60 7.64 -9.92
N GLU A 345 12.46 7.59 -8.61
CA GLU A 345 12.04 8.74 -7.79
C GLU A 345 12.82 8.68 -6.46
N CYS A 346 13.82 9.57 -6.32
CA CYS A 346 14.59 9.70 -5.08
C CYS A 346 13.76 10.42 -4.03
N GLU A 347 13.51 9.76 -2.90
CA GLU A 347 12.62 10.26 -1.84
C GLU A 347 13.22 10.09 -0.45
N LEU A 348 13.00 11.08 0.41
CA LEU A 348 13.17 10.90 1.84
C LEU A 348 12.04 10.00 2.37
N ALA A 349 12.40 8.89 2.97
CA ALA A 349 11.46 8.00 3.65
C ALA A 349 11.46 8.29 5.15
N VAL A 350 10.31 8.72 5.67
CA VAL A 350 10.09 9.02 7.09
C VAL A 350 9.54 7.79 7.79
N VAL A 351 10.19 7.33 8.84
CA VAL A 351 9.84 6.11 9.57
C VAL A 351 9.12 6.46 10.86
N ILE A 352 7.90 5.95 11.01
CA ILE A 352 7.10 6.12 12.22
C ILE A 352 7.69 5.27 13.35
N GLY A 353 7.88 5.87 14.51
CA GLY A 353 8.53 5.25 15.65
C GLY A 353 7.60 4.80 16.76
N GLN A 354 6.42 5.35 16.82
CA GLN A 354 5.39 5.00 17.80
C GLN A 354 4.01 5.30 17.23
N THR A 355 2.99 4.65 17.79
CA THR A 355 1.62 4.81 17.34
C THR A 355 1.20 6.28 17.29
N ALA A 356 0.61 6.70 16.15
CA ALA A 356 0.11 8.04 15.90
C ALA A 356 -1.35 8.00 15.45
N ARG A 357 -2.24 8.63 16.22
CA ARG A 357 -3.67 8.80 15.92
C ARG A 357 -4.09 10.20 16.36
N HIS A 358 -4.73 10.97 15.47
CA HIS A 358 -5.13 12.38 15.69
C HIS A 358 -4.01 13.26 16.24
N VAL A 359 -2.79 13.06 15.73
CA VAL A 359 -1.60 13.81 16.15
C VAL A 359 -1.69 15.23 15.61
N LYS A 360 -1.42 16.22 16.47
CA LYS A 360 -1.34 17.62 16.05
C LYS A 360 0.02 17.89 15.42
N ARG A 361 0.06 18.85 14.49
CA ARG A 361 1.27 19.26 13.76
C ARG A 361 2.47 19.53 14.70
N GLN A 362 2.23 20.21 15.80
CA GLN A 362 3.28 20.55 16.77
C GLN A 362 3.91 19.34 17.48
N ASP A 363 3.17 18.23 17.60
CA ASP A 363 3.59 17.00 18.28
C ASP A 363 4.10 15.94 17.29
N ALA A 364 3.96 16.19 15.97
CA ALA A 364 4.15 15.18 14.93
C ALA A 364 5.56 14.59 14.91
N MET A 365 6.58 15.42 15.11
CA MET A 365 7.98 14.96 15.07
C MET A 365 8.36 14.01 16.20
N GLU A 366 7.61 13.99 17.31
CA GLU A 366 7.80 13.02 18.39
C GLU A 366 7.48 11.58 17.96
N HIS A 367 6.69 11.43 16.89
CA HIS A 367 6.30 10.14 16.32
C HIS A 367 7.29 9.63 15.26
N VAL A 368 8.30 10.41 14.89
CA VAL A 368 9.32 10.00 13.91
C VAL A 368 10.45 9.28 14.60
N ALA A 369 10.73 8.04 14.21
CA ALA A 369 11.88 7.27 14.69
C ALA A 369 13.16 7.67 13.97
N GLY A 370 13.07 7.95 12.68
CA GLY A 370 14.22 8.25 11.84
C GLY A 370 13.87 8.26 10.35
N TYR A 371 14.90 8.13 9.53
CA TYR A 371 14.83 8.31 8.09
C TYR A 371 15.62 7.25 7.36
N THR A 372 15.27 7.04 6.10
CA THR A 372 16.07 6.25 5.15
C THR A 372 15.89 6.83 3.74
N VAL A 373 16.69 6.35 2.79
CA VAL A 373 16.52 6.70 1.37
C VAL A 373 15.56 5.72 0.71
N CYS A 374 14.66 6.24 -0.13
CA CYS A 374 13.82 5.44 -1.00
C CYS A 374 14.06 5.78 -2.46
N ASN A 375 13.91 4.78 -3.33
CA ASN A 375 13.74 4.95 -4.77
C ASN A 375 12.42 4.30 -5.17
N ASP A 376 11.40 5.14 -5.47
CA ASP A 376 10.04 4.70 -5.82
C ASP A 376 9.87 4.64 -7.33
N TYR A 377 10.27 3.54 -7.96
CA TYR A 377 10.16 3.38 -9.41
C TYR A 377 8.73 3.48 -9.92
N ALA A 378 8.57 4.09 -11.10
CA ALA A 378 7.30 4.24 -11.77
C ALA A 378 7.40 3.88 -13.26
N ILE A 379 6.43 3.07 -13.75
CA ILE A 379 6.31 2.73 -15.17
C ILE A 379 5.20 3.58 -15.77
N ARG A 380 5.57 4.61 -16.52
CA ARG A 380 4.63 5.60 -17.05
C ARG A 380 3.67 5.00 -18.10
N ASP A 381 4.13 4.01 -18.86
CA ASP A 381 3.32 3.33 -19.87
C ASP A 381 2.08 2.63 -19.29
N TYR A 382 2.09 2.35 -17.98
CA TYR A 382 0.99 1.68 -17.28
C TYR A 382 0.02 2.64 -16.58
N LEU A 383 0.22 3.96 -16.78
CA LEU A 383 -0.68 4.96 -16.22
C LEU A 383 -2.04 4.94 -16.91
N GLU A 384 -3.06 4.71 -16.13
CA GLU A 384 -4.45 4.96 -16.47
C GLU A 384 -5.01 6.08 -15.59
N ASN A 385 -6.13 6.68 -16.00
CA ASN A 385 -6.77 7.75 -15.23
C ASN A 385 -7.73 7.21 -14.16
N TRP A 386 -7.43 6.01 -13.64
CA TRP A 386 -8.16 5.31 -12.60
C TRP A 386 -7.22 5.08 -11.42
N TYR A 387 -7.57 5.61 -10.24
CA TYR A 387 -6.73 5.52 -9.04
C TYR A 387 -5.26 5.92 -9.33
N ARG A 388 -5.10 7.03 -10.00
CA ARG A 388 -3.81 7.53 -10.51
C ARG A 388 -2.98 8.21 -9.40
N PRO A 389 -1.73 7.68 -9.09
CA PRO A 389 -1.09 6.52 -9.72
C PRO A 389 -1.70 5.20 -9.25
N ASN A 390 -1.91 4.26 -10.18
CA ASN A 390 -2.45 2.94 -9.88
C ASN A 390 -1.35 1.95 -9.45
N LEU A 391 -1.75 0.81 -8.84
CA LEU A 391 -0.78 -0.19 -8.35
C LEU A 391 0.09 -0.79 -9.47
N ARG A 392 -0.41 -0.93 -10.69
CA ARG A 392 0.37 -1.46 -11.81
C ARG A 392 1.58 -0.59 -12.16
N VAL A 393 1.46 0.73 -11.93
CA VAL A 393 2.56 1.70 -12.12
C VAL A 393 3.59 1.60 -11.00
N LYS A 394 3.15 1.42 -9.76
CA LYS A 394 3.94 1.67 -8.54
C LYS A 394 4.20 0.45 -7.68
N ASN A 395 3.55 -0.70 -7.93
CA ASN A 395 3.58 -1.85 -7.02
C ASN A 395 4.05 -3.15 -7.67
N ARG A 396 4.87 -3.08 -8.71
CA ARG A 396 5.56 -4.27 -9.23
C ARG A 396 6.56 -4.78 -8.20
N ASP A 397 6.87 -6.07 -8.28
CA ASP A 397 7.90 -6.66 -7.45
C ASP A 397 9.21 -5.89 -7.57
N ASP A 398 9.88 -5.67 -6.44
CA ASP A 398 11.17 -5.00 -6.33
C ASP A 398 11.20 -3.54 -6.86
N ALA A 399 10.04 -2.86 -6.97
CA ALA A 399 9.95 -1.50 -7.51
C ALA A 399 10.08 -0.38 -6.46
N THR A 400 10.34 -0.74 -5.18
CA THR A 400 10.55 0.20 -4.07
C THR A 400 11.85 -0.15 -3.37
N ALA A 401 12.96 0.43 -3.81
CA ALA A 401 14.23 0.22 -3.13
C ALA A 401 14.28 1.09 -1.86
N LEU A 402 14.68 0.49 -0.72
CA LEU A 402 14.71 1.15 0.59
C LEU A 402 16.01 0.83 1.34
N GLY A 403 16.70 1.85 1.83
CA GLY A 403 17.95 1.68 2.58
C GLY A 403 19.05 2.68 2.22
N PRO A 404 20.34 2.32 2.43
CA PRO A 404 20.82 1.13 3.13
C PRO A 404 20.59 1.17 4.63
N TRP A 405 20.54 2.39 5.21
CA TRP A 405 20.53 2.61 6.65
C TRP A 405 19.21 3.21 7.13
N PHE A 406 18.74 2.76 8.26
CA PHE A 406 17.82 3.51 9.10
C PHE A 406 18.66 4.49 9.95
N VAL A 407 18.48 5.78 9.74
CA VAL A 407 19.17 6.85 10.46
C VAL A 407 18.24 7.43 11.52
N PRO A 408 18.58 7.34 12.82
CA PRO A 408 17.73 7.88 13.90
C PRO A 408 17.44 9.36 13.75
N ALA A 409 16.22 9.79 14.09
CA ALA A 409 15.78 11.18 13.98
C ALA A 409 16.70 12.16 14.73
N ALA A 410 17.24 11.74 15.88
CA ALA A 410 18.18 12.57 16.67
C ALA A 410 19.48 12.91 15.92
N MET A 411 19.84 12.14 14.90
CA MET A 411 21.03 12.38 14.06
C MET A 411 20.75 13.28 12.87
N VAL A 412 19.49 13.65 12.63
CA VAL A 412 19.04 14.49 11.51
C VAL A 412 18.28 15.68 12.07
N PRO A 413 18.98 16.72 12.56
CA PRO A 413 18.34 17.82 13.29
C PRO A 413 17.40 18.66 12.43
N ASN A 414 17.61 18.71 11.11
CA ASN A 414 16.75 19.45 10.19
C ASN A 414 16.41 18.61 8.94
N PRO A 415 15.39 17.74 9.01
CA PRO A 415 14.99 16.92 7.87
C PRO A 415 14.34 17.73 6.72
N HIS A 416 14.04 19.01 6.96
CA HIS A 416 13.41 19.90 5.96
C HIS A 416 14.41 20.78 5.20
N ALA A 417 15.71 20.47 5.27
CA ALA A 417 16.75 21.21 4.53
C ALA A 417 17.87 20.28 4.02
N LEU A 418 17.53 19.03 3.71
CA LEU A 418 18.49 18.05 3.18
C LEU A 418 18.61 18.19 1.68
N ALA A 419 19.84 18.19 1.17
CA ALA A 419 20.09 18.03 -0.26
C ALA A 419 19.82 16.57 -0.66
N LEU A 420 19.21 16.39 -1.82
CA LEU A 420 19.02 15.08 -2.43
C LEU A 420 19.40 15.12 -3.91
N ARG A 421 19.93 14.01 -4.41
CA ARG A 421 20.29 13.86 -5.81
C ARG A 421 20.18 12.42 -6.28
N THR A 422 20.03 12.25 -7.59
CA THR A 422 20.11 10.94 -8.22
C THR A 422 21.22 10.94 -9.27
N LEU A 423 22.00 9.86 -9.28
CA LEU A 423 22.97 9.58 -10.31
C LEU A 423 22.52 8.34 -11.08
N VAL A 424 22.60 8.42 -12.42
CA VAL A 424 22.42 7.27 -13.31
C VAL A 424 23.75 6.99 -13.98
N ASN A 425 24.29 5.79 -13.80
CA ASN A 425 25.62 5.41 -14.30
C ASN A 425 26.72 6.41 -13.91
N GLY A 426 26.66 6.93 -12.68
CA GLY A 426 27.62 7.90 -12.15
C GLY A 426 27.39 9.36 -12.59
N GLN A 427 26.43 9.64 -13.48
CA GLN A 427 26.10 10.99 -13.91
C GLN A 427 24.90 11.52 -13.11
N GLU A 428 25.02 12.73 -12.57
CA GLU A 428 23.92 13.39 -11.87
C GLU A 428 22.82 13.78 -12.86
N THR A 429 21.60 13.29 -12.59
CA THR A 429 20.42 13.47 -13.44
C THR A 429 19.27 14.19 -12.74
N GLN A 430 19.29 14.20 -11.39
CA GLN A 430 18.28 14.87 -10.58
C GLN A 430 18.95 15.51 -9.37
N ARG A 431 18.51 16.71 -8.99
CA ARG A 431 18.93 17.40 -7.78
C ARG A 431 17.75 18.17 -7.17
N GLY A 432 17.65 18.17 -5.85
CA GLY A 432 16.62 18.90 -5.14
C GLY A 432 16.94 19.05 -3.65
N THR A 433 15.96 19.54 -2.92
CA THR A 433 16.05 19.70 -1.46
C THR A 433 14.71 19.42 -0.82
N THR A 434 14.72 18.80 0.37
CA THR A 434 13.50 18.57 1.16
C THR A 434 12.82 19.87 1.61
N ALA A 435 13.48 21.02 1.49
CA ALA A 435 12.88 22.33 1.73
C ALA A 435 11.76 22.70 0.74
N ASN A 436 11.73 22.04 -0.43
CA ASN A 436 10.74 22.29 -1.48
C ASN A 436 9.49 21.41 -1.36
N MET A 437 9.33 20.64 -0.25
CA MET A 437 8.11 19.91 0.02
C MET A 437 6.92 20.86 0.16
N VAL A 438 5.82 20.55 -0.52
CA VAL A 438 4.54 21.27 -0.41
C VAL A 438 3.89 20.99 0.95
N ASN A 439 3.83 19.71 1.31
CA ASN A 439 3.40 19.25 2.62
C ASN A 439 4.64 18.73 3.36
N ASP A 440 5.05 19.43 4.41
CA ASP A 440 6.18 18.99 5.21
C ASP A 440 5.84 17.79 6.11
N ILE A 441 6.84 17.20 6.74
CA ILE A 441 6.67 15.98 7.54
C ILE A 441 5.60 16.12 8.63
N PRO A 442 5.57 17.22 9.44
CA PRO A 442 4.51 17.44 10.42
C PRO A 442 3.11 17.49 9.82
N ALA A 443 2.93 18.16 8.66
CA ALA A 443 1.64 18.23 7.99
C ALA A 443 1.18 16.84 7.49
N LEU A 444 2.10 16.05 6.95
CA LEU A 444 1.80 14.68 6.49
C LEU A 444 1.36 13.77 7.64
N ILE A 445 2.06 13.82 8.78
CA ILE A 445 1.70 13.02 9.96
C ILE A 445 0.36 13.48 10.53
N GLU A 446 0.12 14.77 10.66
CA GLU A 446 -1.18 15.32 11.11
C GLU A 446 -2.30 14.85 10.18
N TYR A 447 -2.14 15.01 8.86
CA TYR A 447 -3.12 14.60 7.86
C TYR A 447 -3.42 13.10 7.92
N LEU A 448 -2.40 12.25 7.82
CA LEU A 448 -2.57 10.80 7.80
C LEU A 448 -3.15 10.27 9.10
N SER A 449 -2.63 10.75 10.26
CA SER A 449 -3.12 10.31 11.56
C SER A 449 -4.54 10.80 11.89
N SER A 450 -5.08 11.75 11.11
CA SER A 450 -6.46 12.24 11.31
C SER A 450 -7.52 11.20 10.94
N PHE A 451 -7.20 10.23 10.10
CA PHE A 451 -8.16 9.22 9.63
C PHE A 451 -7.69 7.78 9.78
N MET A 452 -6.39 7.54 9.99
CA MET A 452 -5.84 6.19 10.19
C MET A 452 -4.82 6.17 11.32
N THR A 453 -4.71 5.05 12.01
CA THR A 453 -3.69 4.85 13.01
C THR A 453 -2.38 4.41 12.35
N LEU A 454 -1.35 5.25 12.43
CA LEU A 454 0.01 4.89 12.02
C LEU A 454 0.69 4.10 13.15
N GLN A 455 1.49 3.10 12.80
CA GLN A 455 2.21 2.24 13.73
C GLN A 455 3.72 2.36 13.56
N ALA A 456 4.47 1.94 14.57
CA ALA A 456 5.92 1.83 14.47
C ALA A 456 6.32 0.94 13.29
N GLY A 457 7.24 1.43 12.46
CA GLY A 457 7.66 0.77 11.22
C GLY A 457 6.86 1.16 9.98
N ASP A 458 5.73 1.89 10.11
CA ASP A 458 5.08 2.49 8.94
C ASP A 458 6.00 3.55 8.33
N VAL A 459 5.94 3.67 7.01
CA VAL A 459 6.84 4.53 6.24
C VAL A 459 6.03 5.51 5.41
N ILE A 460 6.41 6.79 5.48
CA ILE A 460 5.90 7.85 4.61
C ILE A 460 6.98 8.18 3.59
N LEU A 461 6.74 7.89 2.31
CA LEU A 461 7.56 8.30 1.19
C LEU A 461 7.13 9.71 0.80
N THR A 462 8.05 10.68 0.86
CA THR A 462 7.68 12.11 0.84
C THR A 462 7.53 12.71 -0.54
N GLY A 463 7.66 11.90 -1.60
CA GLY A 463 7.69 12.38 -2.97
C GLY A 463 9.10 12.77 -3.43
N THR A 464 9.21 13.05 -4.72
CA THR A 464 10.48 13.35 -5.42
C THR A 464 10.44 14.74 -6.06
N PRO A 465 11.58 15.47 -6.16
CA PRO A 465 11.68 16.70 -6.97
C PRO A 465 11.60 16.42 -8.46
N GLU A 466 11.58 17.46 -9.29
CA GLU A 466 11.69 17.38 -10.75
C GLU A 466 13.00 16.75 -11.22
N GLY A 467 13.11 16.41 -12.52
CA GLY A 467 14.33 15.93 -13.15
C GLY A 467 14.45 14.41 -13.25
N VAL A 468 13.35 13.66 -13.09
CA VAL A 468 13.33 12.22 -13.34
C VAL A 468 13.50 11.92 -14.83
N ILE A 469 14.34 10.93 -15.18
CA ILE A 469 14.57 10.50 -16.56
C ILE A 469 14.22 9.03 -16.75
N ASN A 470 14.07 8.63 -18.02
CA ASN A 470 13.93 7.21 -18.36
C ASN A 470 15.22 6.45 -18.05
N VAL A 471 15.09 5.28 -17.42
CA VAL A 471 16.21 4.38 -17.11
C VAL A 471 16.01 3.03 -17.79
N ASN A 472 17.11 2.42 -18.22
CA ASN A 472 17.13 1.23 -19.06
C ASN A 472 17.72 0.01 -18.32
N VAL A 473 17.54 -1.16 -18.90
CA VAL A 473 18.21 -2.38 -18.43
C VAL A 473 19.72 -2.19 -18.44
N GLY A 474 20.38 -2.52 -17.34
CA GLY A 474 21.80 -2.34 -17.11
C GLY A 474 22.17 -1.05 -16.39
N ASP A 475 21.24 -0.08 -16.28
CA ASP A 475 21.52 1.16 -15.56
C ASP A 475 21.66 0.93 -14.06
N GLU A 476 22.67 1.53 -13.46
CA GLU A 476 22.81 1.71 -12.02
C GLU A 476 22.21 3.06 -11.62
N VAL A 477 21.29 3.03 -10.67
CA VAL A 477 20.65 4.22 -10.10
C VAL A 477 21.07 4.39 -8.64
N VAL A 478 21.64 5.55 -8.33
CA VAL A 478 22.07 5.89 -6.97
C VAL A 478 21.28 7.09 -6.48
N CYS A 479 20.38 6.87 -5.54
CA CYS A 479 19.69 7.93 -4.80
C CYS A 479 20.52 8.30 -3.56
N GLU A 480 20.84 9.58 -3.41
CA GLU A 480 21.65 10.08 -2.31
C GLU A 480 20.93 11.22 -1.58
N ILE A 481 20.85 11.13 -0.26
CA ILE A 481 20.28 12.17 0.60
C ILE A 481 21.32 12.52 1.67
N GLU A 482 21.58 13.81 1.80
CA GLU A 482 22.52 14.38 2.76
C GLU A 482 22.24 13.88 4.18
N GLY A 483 23.27 13.36 4.86
CA GLY A 483 23.19 12.88 6.24
C GLY A 483 22.40 11.56 6.42
N ILE A 484 21.78 11.01 5.36
CA ILE A 484 21.00 9.76 5.41
C ILE A 484 21.78 8.62 4.76
N GLY A 485 22.26 8.80 3.53
CA GLY A 485 23.04 7.76 2.86
C GLY A 485 22.86 7.72 1.35
N ARG A 486 23.40 6.65 0.75
CA ARG A 486 23.39 6.38 -0.69
C ARG A 486 22.76 5.01 -0.93
N LEU A 487 21.63 5.01 -1.61
CA LEU A 487 20.91 3.81 -2.00
C LEU A 487 21.25 3.47 -3.45
N HIS A 488 21.90 2.33 -3.66
CA HIS A 488 22.20 1.79 -4.98
C HIS A 488 21.14 0.78 -5.39
N ASN A 489 20.75 0.80 -6.65
CA ASN A 489 19.85 -0.17 -7.25
C ASN A 489 20.19 -0.34 -8.74
N THR A 490 20.09 -1.57 -9.27
CA THR A 490 20.39 -1.88 -10.67
C THR A 490 19.13 -2.34 -11.39
N LEU A 491 18.91 -1.87 -12.60
CA LEU A 491 17.81 -2.34 -13.45
C LEU A 491 18.22 -3.56 -14.23
N VAL A 492 17.40 -4.60 -14.14
CA VAL A 492 17.56 -5.84 -14.94
C VAL A 492 16.36 -6.03 -15.87
N GLY A 493 16.57 -6.75 -16.95
CA GLY A 493 15.47 -7.13 -17.85
C GLY A 493 14.49 -8.08 -17.17
N ASP A 494 13.27 -8.05 -17.64
CA ASP A 494 12.25 -9.02 -17.30
C ASP A 494 12.51 -10.30 -18.14
N ALA A 495 13.67 -10.94 -17.89
CA ALA A 495 13.97 -12.20 -18.54
C ALA A 495 12.83 -13.18 -18.23
N PRO A 496 12.28 -13.88 -19.19
CA PRO A 496 11.33 -14.94 -18.91
C PRO A 496 12.02 -15.89 -17.93
N PHE A 497 11.51 -15.96 -16.70
CA PHE A 497 11.79 -17.12 -15.86
C PHE A 497 11.36 -18.28 -16.72
N GLY A 498 12.32 -19.11 -17.14
CA GLY A 498 12.09 -20.18 -18.09
C GLY A 498 10.85 -20.99 -17.73
N ARG A 499 9.79 -20.71 -18.40
CA ARG A 499 8.59 -21.50 -18.58
C ARG A 499 8.28 -21.57 -20.06
#